data_44d0c6e4e01215e07b040ca40231bff6
#
_entry.id   44d0c6e4e01215e07b040ca40231bff6
#
_cell.length_a   1.000
_cell.length_b   1.000
_cell.length_c   1.000
_cell.angle_alpha   90.00
_cell.angle_beta   90.00
_cell.angle_gamma   90.00
#
_symmetry.space_group_name_H-M   'P 1'
#
loop_
_entity.id
_entity.type
_entity.pdbx_description
1 polymer ?
#
loop_
_entity_poly.entity_id
_entity_poly.type
_entity_poly.pdbx_seq_one_letter_code
_entity_poly.pdbx_strand_id
1 'polypeptide(L)'
;MSLTRRLLIAASLATGLASFATAASAQVKEIRIDYATYNPVSLVLKDKGFLEKELEKDGISVRWVQSLGSNKALEFLNAGSIDFGSTAGAAALIGKINGNPIKSIYVYSRPEWTALVTRKDTGITKVEDLKGKRVAVTRGTDPHIFLVRALQEAKLTEKDVKLVLLQHPDGRTALERGDVDAWAGLDPLMAAAEVESGAQLFYRNAGANTWGVLNVSESFAKDNPALVQRVLKAYEEARKYALTNKDELKKTLVAYTKLSDAVIERQLERTELTHSNIGQPQVDTILAAGLALQQAGVITPDTNVRTAVDSLIDRRFATASR
;
A
#
# COMPACT_ATOMS: atom_id res chain seq x y z
N MET A 1 -25.50 -62.09 -69.36
CA MET A 1 -24.18 -61.84 -68.78
C MET A 1 -24.16 -60.43 -68.20
N SER A 2 -24.20 -60.27 -66.92
CA SER A 2 -23.64 -59.09 -66.27
C SER A 2 -23.73 -59.25 -64.74
N LEU A 3 -22.61 -59.09 -64.08
CA LEU A 3 -22.41 -59.26 -62.64
C LEU A 3 -22.90 -57.98 -61.92
N THR A 4 -23.76 -58.20 -60.97
CA THR A 4 -24.11 -57.22 -59.98
C THR A 4 -23.05 -57.23 -58.83
N ARG A 5 -22.34 -56.10 -58.70
CA ARG A 5 -21.48 -55.87 -57.53
C ARG A 5 -22.31 -55.17 -56.47
N ARG A 6 -22.49 -55.81 -55.32
CA ARG A 6 -23.00 -55.25 -54.09
C ARG A 6 -21.87 -54.46 -53.41
N LEU A 7 -22.06 -53.14 -53.25
CA LEU A 7 -21.24 -52.28 -52.39
C LEU A 7 -21.82 -52.29 -50.96
N LEU A 8 -21.06 -52.84 -50.04
CA LEU A 8 -21.28 -52.70 -48.62
C LEU A 8 -20.74 -51.35 -48.16
N ILE A 9 -21.62 -50.48 -47.68
CA ILE A 9 -21.24 -49.23 -47.00
C ILE A 9 -21.09 -49.56 -45.53
N ALA A 10 -19.83 -49.61 -45.04
CA ALA A 10 -19.57 -49.65 -43.61
C ALA A 10 -19.59 -48.21 -43.08
N ALA A 11 -20.63 -47.89 -42.30
CA ALA A 11 -20.70 -46.64 -41.57
C ALA A 11 -19.84 -46.74 -40.32
N SER A 12 -18.68 -46.11 -40.37
CA SER A 12 -17.81 -45.92 -39.19
C SER A 12 -18.34 -44.78 -38.35
N LEU A 13 -18.99 -45.08 -37.23
CA LEU A 13 -19.26 -44.08 -36.17
C LEU A 13 -17.93 -43.73 -35.51
N ALA A 14 -17.34 -42.62 -35.92
CA ALA A 14 -16.25 -41.94 -35.18
C ALA A 14 -16.89 -41.18 -34.02
N THR A 15 -16.99 -41.78 -32.84
CA THR A 15 -17.26 -41.07 -31.57
C THR A 15 -16.06 -40.21 -31.23
N GLY A 16 -16.13 -38.94 -31.62
CA GLY A 16 -15.16 -37.92 -31.18
C GLY A 16 -15.34 -37.65 -29.68
N LEU A 17 -14.51 -38.28 -28.84
CA LEU A 17 -14.30 -37.81 -27.46
C LEU A 17 -13.62 -36.44 -27.56
N ALA A 18 -14.41 -35.37 -27.45
CA ALA A 18 -13.90 -34.06 -27.16
C ALA A 18 -13.33 -34.08 -25.72
N SER A 19 -12.04 -34.33 -25.60
CA SER A 19 -11.33 -34.15 -24.36
C SER A 19 -11.34 -32.64 -24.05
N PHE A 20 -12.28 -32.23 -23.19
CA PHE A 20 -12.15 -30.94 -22.52
C PHE A 20 -10.92 -31.03 -21.63
N ALA A 21 -9.77 -30.60 -22.16
CA ALA A 21 -8.62 -30.27 -21.36
C ALA A 21 -9.01 -29.07 -20.50
N THR A 22 -9.53 -29.34 -19.31
CA THR A 22 -9.56 -28.34 -18.25
C THR A 22 -8.11 -27.92 -18.09
N ALA A 23 -7.79 -26.72 -18.52
CA ALA A 23 -6.49 -26.11 -18.20
C ALA A 23 -6.42 -26.09 -16.66
N ALA A 24 -5.72 -27.07 -16.10
CA ALA A 24 -5.43 -27.09 -14.69
C ALA A 24 -4.65 -25.80 -14.42
N SER A 25 -5.28 -24.82 -13.78
CA SER A 25 -4.58 -23.64 -13.27
C SER A 25 -3.41 -24.17 -12.44
N ALA A 26 -2.19 -23.77 -12.80
CA ALA A 26 -1.02 -24.21 -12.07
C ALA A 26 -1.22 -23.85 -10.60
N GLN A 27 -1.20 -24.86 -9.73
CA GLN A 27 -1.40 -24.68 -8.30
C GLN A 27 -0.35 -23.69 -7.78
N VAL A 28 -0.79 -22.62 -7.13
CA VAL A 28 0.10 -21.64 -6.49
C VAL A 28 0.93 -22.35 -5.43
N LYS A 29 2.26 -22.27 -5.54
CA LYS A 29 3.19 -22.89 -4.58
C LYS A 29 3.79 -21.87 -3.61
N GLU A 30 3.73 -20.60 -3.93
CA GLU A 30 4.29 -19.51 -3.15
C GLU A 30 3.37 -18.29 -3.22
N ILE A 31 3.11 -17.63 -2.08
CA ILE A 31 2.54 -16.29 -2.02
C ILE A 31 3.66 -15.32 -1.71
N ARG A 32 3.76 -14.26 -2.52
CA ARG A 32 4.76 -13.19 -2.38
C ARG A 32 4.06 -11.96 -1.84
N ILE A 33 4.45 -11.52 -0.67
CA ILE A 33 3.78 -10.44 0.05
C ILE A 33 4.80 -9.48 0.68
N ASP A 34 4.47 -8.20 0.75
CA ASP A 34 5.34 -7.26 1.43
C ASP A 34 5.09 -7.20 2.94
N TYR A 35 6.10 -6.69 3.64
CA TYR A 35 5.98 -6.15 4.98
C TYR A 35 6.64 -4.78 5.04
N ALA A 36 6.11 -3.90 5.90
CA ALA A 36 6.60 -2.54 5.96
C ALA A 36 6.52 -1.97 7.38
N THR A 37 7.51 -1.15 7.76
CA THR A 37 7.55 -0.52 9.08
C THR A 37 6.41 0.47 9.33
N TYR A 38 5.82 1.00 8.24
CA TYR A 38 4.61 1.83 8.27
C TYR A 38 3.30 1.02 8.27
N ASN A 39 3.36 -0.30 8.18
CA ASN A 39 2.21 -1.20 8.30
C ASN A 39 2.40 -2.15 9.50
N PRO A 40 2.01 -1.75 10.71
CA PRO A 40 2.16 -2.55 11.92
C PRO A 40 1.54 -3.95 11.83
N VAL A 41 0.40 -4.08 11.12
CA VAL A 41 -0.29 -5.36 10.97
C VAL A 41 0.55 -6.35 10.15
N SER A 42 1.25 -5.88 9.10
CA SER A 42 2.13 -6.74 8.30
C SER A 42 3.31 -7.30 9.11
N LEU A 43 3.82 -6.52 10.07
CA LEU A 43 4.89 -6.96 10.95
C LEU A 43 4.42 -8.04 11.92
N VAL A 44 3.22 -7.86 12.50
CA VAL A 44 2.59 -8.89 13.36
C VAL A 44 2.28 -10.16 12.57
N LEU A 45 1.70 -10.01 11.37
CA LEU A 45 1.39 -11.12 10.47
C LEU A 45 2.61 -11.99 10.21
N LYS A 46 3.75 -11.35 9.88
CA LYS A 46 5.02 -12.00 9.63
C LYS A 46 5.63 -12.60 10.90
N ASP A 47 5.67 -11.83 12.00
CA ASP A 47 6.31 -12.24 13.26
C ASP A 47 5.63 -13.45 13.89
N LYS A 48 4.32 -13.50 13.86
CA LYS A 48 3.53 -14.59 14.44
C LYS A 48 3.28 -15.77 13.49
N GLY A 49 3.66 -15.63 12.21
CA GLY A 49 3.53 -16.69 11.20
C GLY A 49 2.07 -17.06 10.91
N PHE A 50 1.13 -16.11 11.01
CA PHE A 50 -0.29 -16.41 10.80
C PHE A 50 -0.58 -16.84 9.36
N LEU A 51 0.10 -16.23 8.39
CA LEU A 51 -0.10 -16.57 6.98
C LEU A 51 0.51 -17.93 6.64
N GLU A 52 1.71 -18.20 7.15
CA GLU A 52 2.36 -19.50 6.99
C GLU A 52 1.49 -20.63 7.55
N LYS A 53 0.94 -20.46 8.76
CA LYS A 53 0.04 -21.44 9.39
C LYS A 53 -1.24 -21.66 8.59
N GLU A 54 -1.83 -20.59 8.04
CA GLU A 54 -3.03 -20.67 7.21
C GLU A 54 -2.78 -21.47 5.93
N LEU A 55 -1.56 -21.42 5.38
CA LEU A 55 -1.21 -22.00 4.08
C LEU A 55 -0.48 -23.36 4.17
N GLU A 56 0.00 -23.73 5.36
CA GLU A 56 0.84 -24.93 5.59
C GLU A 56 0.21 -26.22 5.04
N LYS A 57 -1.10 -26.41 5.25
CA LYS A 57 -1.82 -27.63 4.85
C LYS A 57 -1.84 -27.88 3.34
N ASP A 58 -1.67 -26.81 2.55
CA ASP A 58 -1.64 -26.88 1.09
C ASP A 58 -0.21 -26.88 0.54
N GLY A 59 0.80 -26.86 1.41
CA GLY A 59 2.21 -26.78 1.03
C GLY A 59 2.57 -25.49 0.30
N ILE A 60 1.84 -24.40 0.56
CA ILE A 60 2.09 -23.08 -0.04
C ILE A 60 3.05 -22.31 0.86
N SER A 61 4.21 -21.93 0.33
CA SER A 61 5.19 -21.11 1.03
C SER A 61 4.84 -19.62 0.99
N VAL A 62 5.41 -18.83 1.92
CA VAL A 62 5.28 -17.38 1.95
C VAL A 62 6.65 -16.74 1.75
N ARG A 63 6.77 -15.88 0.74
CA ARG A 63 7.96 -15.07 0.51
C ARG A 63 7.70 -13.62 0.91
N TRP A 64 8.44 -13.15 1.91
CA TRP A 64 8.36 -11.80 2.41
C TRP A 64 9.35 -10.87 1.74
N VAL A 65 8.87 -9.69 1.32
CA VAL A 65 9.67 -8.63 0.71
C VAL A 65 9.47 -7.34 1.50
N GLN A 66 10.55 -6.68 1.91
CA GLN A 66 10.43 -5.40 2.62
C GLN A 66 10.16 -4.25 1.66
N SER A 67 9.11 -3.48 1.92
CA SER A 67 8.79 -2.23 1.23
C SER A 67 9.18 -1.02 2.10
N LEU A 68 9.97 -0.10 1.54
CA LEU A 68 10.43 1.11 2.24
C LEU A 68 9.46 2.30 2.10
N GLY A 69 8.37 2.13 1.37
CA GLY A 69 7.34 3.12 1.09
C GLY A 69 6.37 2.62 0.03
N SER A 70 5.23 3.29 -0.14
CA SER A 70 4.21 2.93 -1.14
C SER A 70 4.78 2.85 -2.56
N ASN A 71 5.75 3.72 -2.90
CA ASN A 71 6.44 3.70 -4.20
C ASN A 71 7.12 2.35 -4.46
N LYS A 72 7.81 1.77 -3.47
CA LYS A 72 8.48 0.47 -3.61
C LYS A 72 7.48 -0.69 -3.65
N ALA A 73 6.43 -0.65 -2.84
CA ALA A 73 5.37 -1.65 -2.92
C ALA A 73 4.70 -1.67 -4.31
N LEU A 74 4.40 -0.49 -4.88
CA LEU A 74 3.83 -0.36 -6.22
C LEU A 74 4.80 -0.81 -7.32
N GLU A 75 6.09 -0.51 -7.19
CA GLU A 75 7.13 -1.00 -8.10
C GLU A 75 7.18 -2.53 -8.11
N PHE A 76 7.19 -3.17 -6.93
CA PHE A 76 7.22 -4.63 -6.80
C PHE A 76 5.95 -5.29 -7.33
N LEU A 77 4.75 -4.70 -7.09
CA LEU A 77 3.49 -5.18 -7.66
C LEU A 77 3.50 -5.08 -9.19
N ASN A 78 3.93 -3.94 -9.73
CA ASN A 78 3.99 -3.73 -11.17
C ASN A 78 4.98 -4.66 -11.87
N ALA A 79 6.11 -4.96 -11.23
CA ALA A 79 7.11 -5.91 -11.71
C ALA A 79 6.70 -7.38 -11.51
N GLY A 80 5.56 -7.66 -10.87
CA GLY A 80 5.16 -9.01 -10.52
C GLY A 80 6.10 -9.69 -9.52
N SER A 81 6.88 -8.92 -8.76
CA SER A 81 7.80 -9.44 -7.73
C SER A 81 7.09 -9.80 -6.44
N ILE A 82 5.92 -9.18 -6.18
CA ILE A 82 5.00 -9.53 -5.11
C ILE A 82 3.56 -9.63 -5.64
N ASP A 83 2.73 -10.41 -4.95
CA ASP A 83 1.31 -10.58 -5.24
C ASP A 83 0.45 -9.62 -4.42
N PHE A 84 0.91 -9.30 -3.19
CA PHE A 84 0.24 -8.39 -2.25
C PHE A 84 1.23 -7.32 -1.77
N GLY A 85 0.75 -6.06 -1.71
CA GLY A 85 1.60 -4.93 -1.30
C GLY A 85 0.85 -3.86 -0.52
N SER A 86 1.53 -3.31 0.50
CA SER A 86 1.01 -2.29 1.42
C SER A 86 1.27 -0.89 0.88
N THR A 87 0.23 -0.06 0.74
CA THR A 87 0.38 1.34 0.31
C THR A 87 -0.56 2.27 1.07
N ALA A 88 -0.36 3.58 0.90
CA ALA A 88 -1.41 4.55 1.13
C ALA A 88 -2.44 4.51 -0.01
N GLY A 89 -3.70 4.84 0.30
CA GLY A 89 -4.78 4.80 -0.68
C GLY A 89 -4.58 5.74 -1.87
N ALA A 90 -4.11 6.97 -1.63
CA ALA A 90 -3.83 7.91 -2.72
C ALA A 90 -2.61 7.51 -3.57
N ALA A 91 -1.60 6.87 -2.96
CA ALA A 91 -0.48 6.32 -3.71
C ALA A 91 -0.93 5.16 -4.61
N ALA A 92 -1.81 4.27 -4.10
CA ALA A 92 -2.43 3.22 -4.91
C ALA A 92 -3.22 3.79 -6.09
N LEU A 93 -3.98 4.88 -5.88
CA LEU A 93 -4.71 5.57 -6.95
C LEU A 93 -3.78 6.08 -8.04
N ILE A 94 -2.67 6.74 -7.68
CA ILE A 94 -1.68 7.19 -8.66
C ILE A 94 -1.08 5.99 -9.40
N GLY A 95 -0.72 4.93 -8.69
CA GLY A 95 -0.24 3.69 -9.31
C GLY A 95 -1.23 3.13 -10.32
N LYS A 96 -2.52 3.10 -9.97
CA LYS A 96 -3.61 2.64 -10.84
C LYS A 96 -3.76 3.50 -12.09
N ILE A 97 -3.76 4.83 -11.95
CA ILE A 97 -3.83 5.79 -13.06
C ILE A 97 -2.64 5.60 -14.01
N ASN A 98 -1.46 5.31 -13.47
CA ASN A 98 -0.24 5.06 -14.23
C ASN A 98 -0.14 3.62 -14.80
N GLY A 99 -1.24 2.85 -14.76
CA GLY A 99 -1.34 1.55 -15.40
C GLY A 99 -0.91 0.35 -14.54
N ASN A 100 -0.62 0.54 -13.24
CA ASN A 100 -0.32 -0.59 -12.38
C ASN A 100 -1.58 -1.48 -12.20
N PRO A 101 -1.53 -2.77 -12.57
CA PRO A 101 -2.70 -3.66 -12.57
C PRO A 101 -2.99 -4.19 -11.15
N ILE A 102 -3.50 -3.33 -10.29
CA ILE A 102 -3.78 -3.61 -8.87
C ILE A 102 -5.23 -3.37 -8.48
N LYS A 103 -5.64 -4.02 -7.40
CA LYS A 103 -6.88 -3.78 -6.65
C LYS A 103 -6.57 -3.55 -5.18
N SER A 104 -7.17 -2.52 -4.58
CA SER A 104 -7.17 -2.33 -3.13
C SER A 104 -8.31 -3.12 -2.52
N ILE A 105 -8.00 -4.00 -1.55
CA ILE A 105 -8.92 -5.03 -1.06
C ILE A 105 -9.14 -5.02 0.46
N TYR A 106 -8.30 -4.31 1.22
CA TYR A 106 -8.32 -4.33 2.68
C TYR A 106 -7.73 -3.04 3.25
N VAL A 107 -8.19 -2.61 4.42
CA VAL A 107 -7.63 -1.51 5.21
C VAL A 107 -6.82 -2.08 6.37
N TYR A 108 -5.53 -1.78 6.44
CA TYR A 108 -4.70 -2.23 7.56
C TYR A 108 -4.53 -1.17 8.65
N SER A 109 -4.71 0.12 8.34
CA SER A 109 -4.64 1.19 9.33
C SER A 109 -5.29 2.49 8.85
N ARG A 110 -5.63 3.34 9.83
CA ARG A 110 -5.91 4.77 9.67
C ARG A 110 -4.87 5.56 10.44
N PRO A 111 -3.73 5.85 9.85
CA PRO A 111 -2.68 6.58 10.56
C PRO A 111 -2.76 8.09 10.31
N GLU A 112 -2.21 8.87 11.24
CA GLU A 112 -1.67 10.19 10.95
C GLU A 112 -0.15 10.05 10.74
N TRP A 113 0.24 9.28 9.74
CA TRP A 113 1.62 8.84 9.52
C TRP A 113 2.50 9.82 8.78
N THR A 114 1.93 10.93 8.29
CA THR A 114 2.71 11.97 7.62
C THR A 114 2.40 13.37 8.15
N ALA A 115 3.46 14.17 8.25
CA ALA A 115 3.41 15.60 8.53
C ALA A 115 4.61 16.26 7.85
N LEU A 116 4.62 17.60 7.80
CA LEU A 116 5.81 18.35 7.39
C LEU A 116 6.69 18.63 8.60
N VAL A 117 7.94 18.25 8.51
CA VAL A 117 8.90 18.21 9.61
C VAL A 117 10.05 19.16 9.33
N THR A 118 10.51 19.87 10.36
CA THR A 118 11.68 20.75 10.30
C THR A 118 12.50 20.67 11.58
N ARG A 119 13.74 21.15 11.55
CA ARG A 119 14.54 21.35 12.76
C ARG A 119 14.16 22.68 13.44
N LYS A 120 14.44 22.79 14.73
CA LYS A 120 14.15 24.00 15.51
C LYS A 120 14.88 25.27 15.04
N ASP A 121 16.04 25.11 14.43
CA ASP A 121 16.95 26.20 14.01
C ASP A 121 16.64 26.78 12.63
N THR A 122 15.65 26.24 11.90
CA THR A 122 15.33 26.67 10.53
C THR A 122 14.46 27.93 10.45
N GLY A 123 13.74 28.25 11.52
CA GLY A 123 12.74 29.31 11.55
C GLY A 123 11.46 29.01 10.77
N ILE A 124 11.29 27.76 10.26
CA ILE A 124 10.09 27.34 9.54
C ILE A 124 9.00 27.03 10.56
N THR A 125 7.86 27.70 10.48
CA THR A 125 6.71 27.53 11.40
C THR A 125 5.41 27.26 10.67
N LYS A 126 5.34 27.51 9.36
CA LYS A 126 4.15 27.30 8.51
C LYS A 126 4.57 26.96 7.09
N VAL A 127 3.60 26.50 6.29
CA VAL A 127 3.86 25.99 4.93
C VAL A 127 4.41 27.08 4.00
N GLU A 128 3.98 28.35 4.16
CA GLU A 128 4.46 29.49 3.35
C GLU A 128 5.96 29.73 3.51
N ASP A 129 6.54 29.35 4.67
CA ASP A 129 7.98 29.49 4.94
C ASP A 129 8.83 28.52 4.11
N LEU A 130 8.20 27.54 3.44
CA LEU A 130 8.88 26.59 2.54
C LEU A 130 9.33 27.23 1.22
N LYS A 131 8.87 28.44 0.87
CA LYS A 131 9.24 29.08 -0.39
C LYS A 131 10.75 29.22 -0.51
N GLY A 132 11.32 28.65 -1.59
CA GLY A 132 12.77 28.62 -1.85
C GLY A 132 13.57 27.64 -0.99
N LYS A 133 12.96 26.93 -0.04
CA LYS A 133 13.62 25.97 0.86
C LYS A 133 13.83 24.62 0.20
N ARG A 134 14.82 23.86 0.69
CA ARG A 134 15.10 22.48 0.31
C ARG A 134 14.17 21.57 1.12
N VAL A 135 13.33 20.80 0.44
CA VAL A 135 12.35 19.91 1.06
C VAL A 135 12.60 18.48 0.60
N ALA A 136 13.00 17.60 1.52
CA ALA A 136 13.13 16.18 1.22
C ALA A 136 11.75 15.53 1.11
N VAL A 137 11.57 14.69 0.10
CA VAL A 137 10.31 13.97 -0.13
C VAL A 137 10.54 12.68 -0.92
N THR A 138 9.78 11.64 -0.60
CA THR A 138 9.74 10.40 -1.39
C THR A 138 8.60 10.47 -2.39
N ARG A 139 8.92 10.68 -3.67
CA ARG A 139 7.91 10.81 -4.74
C ARG A 139 7.06 9.53 -4.86
N GLY A 140 5.76 9.69 -5.10
CA GLY A 140 4.83 8.58 -5.27
C GLY A 140 4.38 7.92 -3.95
N THR A 141 4.54 8.62 -2.82
CA THR A 141 4.07 8.17 -1.49
C THR A 141 3.09 9.18 -0.89
N ASP A 142 2.39 8.78 0.19
CA ASP A 142 1.46 9.69 0.89
C ASP A 142 2.13 10.99 1.37
N PRO A 143 3.36 10.98 1.92
CA PRO A 143 4.09 12.22 2.23
C PRO A 143 4.28 13.18 1.05
N HIS A 144 4.50 12.67 -0.15
CA HIS A 144 4.56 13.52 -1.34
C HIS A 144 3.20 14.16 -1.64
N ILE A 145 2.15 13.35 -1.60
CA ILE A 145 0.78 13.81 -1.82
C ILE A 145 0.37 14.84 -0.76
N PHE A 146 0.72 14.58 0.48
CA PHE A 146 0.50 15.47 1.61
C PHE A 146 1.22 16.83 1.42
N LEU A 147 2.50 16.82 1.00
CA LEU A 147 3.25 18.03 0.69
C LEU A 147 2.59 18.84 -0.43
N VAL A 148 2.19 18.18 -1.54
CA VAL A 148 1.52 18.86 -2.66
C VAL A 148 0.24 19.54 -2.19
N ARG A 149 -0.58 18.88 -1.38
CA ARG A 149 -1.82 19.44 -0.82
C ARG A 149 -1.53 20.61 0.12
N ALA A 150 -0.56 20.49 1.01
CA ALA A 150 -0.15 21.56 1.93
C ALA A 150 0.33 22.79 1.16
N LEU A 151 1.17 22.63 0.13
CA LEU A 151 1.62 23.72 -0.73
C LEU A 151 0.42 24.40 -1.42
N GLN A 152 -0.53 23.63 -1.95
CA GLN A 152 -1.73 24.16 -2.58
C GLN A 152 -2.58 25.01 -1.63
N GLU A 153 -2.81 24.54 -0.40
CA GLU A 153 -3.53 25.29 0.65
C GLU A 153 -2.83 26.61 0.96
N ALA A 154 -1.48 26.64 0.92
CA ALA A 154 -0.66 27.82 1.08
C ALA A 154 -0.49 28.66 -0.21
N LYS A 155 -1.21 28.35 -1.29
CA LYS A 155 -1.10 28.97 -2.63
C LYS A 155 0.31 28.88 -3.23
N LEU A 156 1.02 27.82 -2.89
CA LEU A 156 2.32 27.44 -3.43
C LEU A 156 2.19 26.20 -4.31
N THR A 157 3.26 25.94 -5.06
CA THR A 157 3.39 24.74 -5.91
C THR A 157 4.75 24.06 -5.65
N GLU A 158 4.97 22.87 -6.19
CA GLU A 158 6.28 22.22 -6.16
C GLU A 158 7.41 23.08 -6.77
N LYS A 159 7.08 24.03 -7.66
CA LYS A 159 8.06 24.95 -8.28
C LYS A 159 8.54 26.04 -7.33
N ASP A 160 7.79 26.32 -6.27
CA ASP A 160 8.14 27.32 -5.26
C ASP A 160 9.12 26.81 -4.20
N VAL A 161 9.38 25.49 -4.19
CA VAL A 161 10.30 24.82 -3.27
C VAL A 161 11.39 24.06 -4.04
N LYS A 162 12.50 23.74 -3.37
CA LYS A 162 13.57 22.91 -3.96
C LYS A 162 13.39 21.48 -3.48
N LEU A 163 12.69 20.66 -4.26
CA LEU A 163 12.48 19.25 -3.91
C LEU A 163 13.79 18.47 -3.96
N VAL A 164 14.08 17.73 -2.90
CA VAL A 164 15.17 16.76 -2.81
C VAL A 164 14.54 15.39 -2.72
N LEU A 165 14.63 14.62 -3.81
CA LEU A 165 13.97 13.31 -3.94
C LEU A 165 14.81 12.24 -3.25
N LEU A 166 14.37 11.78 -2.09
CA LEU A 166 15.05 10.80 -1.25
C LEU A 166 14.06 9.73 -0.77
N GLN A 167 14.54 8.54 -0.45
CA GLN A 167 13.75 7.58 0.31
C GLN A 167 13.57 8.08 1.76
N HIS A 168 12.55 7.59 2.46
CA HIS A 168 12.20 8.09 3.80
C HIS A 168 13.35 8.06 4.81
N PRO A 169 14.18 6.98 4.90
CA PRO A 169 15.33 6.98 5.81
C PRO A 169 16.35 8.05 5.47
N ASP A 170 16.65 8.23 4.18
CA ASP A 170 17.61 9.24 3.71
C ASP A 170 17.06 10.65 3.91
N GLY A 171 15.73 10.84 3.73
CA GLY A 171 15.04 12.11 3.99
C GLY A 171 15.14 12.55 5.45
N ARG A 172 14.93 11.63 6.40
CA ARG A 172 15.17 11.88 7.82
C ARG A 172 16.64 12.27 8.08
N THR A 173 17.58 11.47 7.58
CA THR A 173 19.01 11.71 7.76
C THR A 173 19.43 13.07 7.20
N ALA A 174 18.93 13.44 6.01
CA ALA A 174 19.21 14.73 5.37
C ALA A 174 18.67 15.90 6.21
N LEU A 175 17.48 15.76 6.81
CA LEU A 175 16.92 16.74 7.73
C LEU A 175 17.81 16.92 8.96
N GLU A 176 18.17 15.81 9.63
CA GLU A 176 18.98 15.82 10.85
C GLU A 176 20.38 16.44 10.64
N ARG A 177 20.99 16.22 9.47
CA ARG A 177 22.28 16.80 9.09
C ARG A 177 22.21 18.25 8.64
N GLY A 178 21.02 18.76 8.31
CA GLY A 178 20.86 20.10 7.74
C GLY A 178 21.08 20.18 6.23
N ASP A 179 21.15 19.04 5.55
CA ASP A 179 21.23 18.98 4.09
C ASP A 179 19.93 19.44 3.41
N VAL A 180 18.80 19.37 4.14
CA VAL A 180 17.50 19.95 3.76
C VAL A 180 16.93 20.77 4.92
N ASP A 181 16.01 21.67 4.58
CA ASP A 181 15.41 22.60 5.55
C ASP A 181 14.12 22.03 6.14
N ALA A 182 13.42 21.17 5.37
CA ALA A 182 12.23 20.46 5.78
C ALA A 182 12.17 19.07 5.13
N TRP A 183 11.29 18.24 5.66
CA TRP A 183 11.04 16.87 5.17
C TRP A 183 9.55 16.56 5.24
N ALA A 184 8.99 15.98 4.18
CA ALA A 184 7.69 15.33 4.23
C ALA A 184 7.86 13.97 4.89
N GLY A 185 7.59 13.92 6.20
CA GLY A 185 7.90 12.80 7.07
C GLY A 185 6.94 11.62 6.92
N LEU A 186 7.43 10.44 7.31
CA LEU A 186 6.64 9.21 7.40
C LEU A 186 6.99 8.47 8.69
N ASP A 187 5.96 8.02 9.44
CA ASP A 187 6.17 7.15 10.60
C ASP A 187 6.66 5.74 10.18
N PRO A 188 7.46 5.11 11.02
CA PRO A 188 7.95 5.51 12.36
C PRO A 188 9.13 6.49 12.36
N LEU A 189 9.71 6.80 11.20
CA LEU A 189 10.89 7.67 11.11
C LEU A 189 10.58 9.12 11.50
N MET A 190 9.34 9.56 11.29
CA MET A 190 8.86 10.87 11.73
C MET A 190 8.80 10.95 13.25
N ALA A 191 8.27 9.94 13.92
CA ALA A 191 8.28 9.81 15.37
C ALA A 191 9.73 9.79 15.92
N ALA A 192 10.63 9.09 15.23
CA ALA A 192 12.04 9.08 15.61
C ALA A 192 12.68 10.47 15.50
N ALA A 193 12.41 11.22 14.44
CA ALA A 193 12.90 12.58 14.31
C ALA A 193 12.39 13.50 15.45
N GLU A 194 11.11 13.36 15.86
CA GLU A 194 10.58 14.09 17.01
C GLU A 194 11.27 13.72 18.32
N VAL A 195 11.34 12.41 18.64
CA VAL A 195 11.77 11.91 19.96
C VAL A 195 13.29 11.98 20.12
N GLU A 196 14.04 11.61 19.09
CA GLU A 196 15.50 11.45 19.17
C GLU A 196 16.24 12.73 18.78
N SER A 197 15.72 13.49 17.80
CA SER A 197 16.39 14.68 17.25
C SER A 197 15.68 15.99 17.63
N GLY A 198 14.53 15.93 18.30
CA GLY A 198 13.75 17.10 18.69
C GLY A 198 13.20 17.90 17.51
N ALA A 199 13.00 17.24 16.36
CA ALA A 199 12.39 17.86 15.19
C ALA A 199 10.94 18.28 15.48
N GLN A 200 10.45 19.27 14.74
CA GLN A 200 9.12 19.83 14.91
C GLN A 200 8.22 19.48 13.74
N LEU A 201 7.01 19.01 14.04
CA LEU A 201 5.95 18.85 13.05
C LEU A 201 5.24 20.19 12.87
N PHE A 202 5.72 21.04 11.95
CA PHE A 202 5.21 22.39 11.78
C PHE A 202 3.90 22.47 11.00
N TYR A 203 3.54 21.39 10.27
CA TYR A 203 2.23 21.26 9.62
C TYR A 203 1.72 19.83 9.76
N ARG A 204 0.54 19.71 10.35
CA ARG A 204 -0.20 18.44 10.56
C ARG A 204 -1.62 18.59 10.02
N ASN A 205 -2.11 17.57 9.36
CA ASN A 205 -3.50 17.48 8.92
C ASN A 205 -3.90 16.01 8.83
N ALA A 206 -4.47 15.46 9.91
CA ALA A 206 -4.87 14.06 9.99
C ALA A 206 -5.86 13.67 8.88
N GLY A 207 -6.75 14.60 8.49
CA GLY A 207 -7.74 14.39 7.43
C GLY A 207 -7.14 14.34 6.02
N ALA A 208 -5.92 14.84 5.83
CA ALA A 208 -5.20 14.79 4.57
C ALA A 208 -4.38 13.50 4.39
N ASN A 209 -4.15 12.75 5.48
CA ASN A 209 -3.55 11.43 5.39
C ASN A 209 -4.55 10.45 4.78
N THR A 210 -4.10 9.62 3.84
CA THR A 210 -4.96 8.59 3.28
C THR A 210 -4.84 7.28 4.06
N TRP A 211 -5.82 6.40 3.93
CA TRP A 211 -5.85 5.14 4.65
C TRP A 211 -4.74 4.20 4.17
N GLY A 212 -4.22 3.37 5.07
CA GLY A 212 -3.35 2.27 4.72
C GLY A 212 -4.14 1.13 4.08
N VAL A 213 -3.84 0.78 2.84
CA VAL A 213 -4.54 -0.25 2.08
C VAL A 213 -3.62 -1.37 1.63
N LEU A 214 -4.11 -2.60 1.71
CA LEU A 214 -3.47 -3.75 1.07
C LEU A 214 -3.98 -3.86 -0.35
N ASN A 215 -3.04 -3.94 -1.29
CA ASN A 215 -3.33 -4.17 -2.70
C ASN A 215 -2.96 -5.59 -3.09
N VAL A 216 -3.64 -6.10 -4.11
CA VAL A 216 -3.34 -7.36 -4.78
C VAL A 216 -3.20 -7.12 -6.27
N SER A 217 -2.33 -7.88 -6.96
CA SER A 217 -2.28 -7.83 -8.42
C SER A 217 -3.59 -8.33 -9.03
N GLU A 218 -4.07 -7.71 -10.10
CA GLU A 218 -5.35 -8.06 -10.74
C GLU A 218 -5.37 -9.51 -11.24
N SER A 219 -4.25 -9.98 -11.80
CA SER A 219 -4.12 -11.37 -12.26
C SER A 219 -4.25 -12.34 -11.09
N PHE A 220 -3.54 -12.10 -9.98
CA PHE A 220 -3.64 -12.98 -8.81
C PHE A 220 -5.07 -12.99 -8.23
N ALA A 221 -5.69 -11.82 -8.10
CA ALA A 221 -7.06 -11.70 -7.59
C ALA A 221 -8.10 -12.39 -8.48
N LYS A 222 -7.88 -12.38 -9.79
CA LYS A 222 -8.74 -13.05 -10.78
C LYS A 222 -8.58 -14.58 -10.73
N ASP A 223 -7.33 -15.03 -10.73
CA ASP A 223 -7.01 -16.45 -10.92
C ASP A 223 -7.08 -17.23 -9.58
N ASN A 224 -6.89 -16.56 -8.44
CA ASN A 224 -6.78 -17.18 -7.11
C ASN A 224 -7.68 -16.50 -6.04
N PRO A 225 -8.98 -16.22 -6.29
CA PRO A 225 -9.81 -15.46 -5.35
C PRO A 225 -9.94 -16.12 -3.97
N ALA A 226 -9.93 -17.46 -3.91
CA ALA A 226 -9.96 -18.19 -2.65
C ALA A 226 -8.68 -17.98 -1.80
N LEU A 227 -7.51 -17.91 -2.44
CA LEU A 227 -6.25 -17.61 -1.75
C LEU A 227 -6.22 -16.16 -1.26
N VAL A 228 -6.78 -15.21 -2.02
CA VAL A 228 -6.93 -13.82 -1.55
C VAL A 228 -7.73 -13.78 -0.26
N GLN A 229 -8.87 -14.48 -0.17
CA GLN A 229 -9.67 -14.54 1.06
C GLN A 229 -8.87 -15.12 2.25
N ARG A 230 -8.03 -16.12 2.01
CA ARG A 230 -7.18 -16.72 3.05
C ARG A 230 -6.10 -15.76 3.53
N VAL A 231 -5.47 -15.01 2.63
CA VAL A 231 -4.52 -13.94 3.00
C VAL A 231 -5.23 -12.89 3.85
N LEU A 232 -6.44 -12.45 3.47
CA LEU A 232 -7.21 -11.48 4.24
C LEU A 232 -7.64 -12.02 5.60
N LYS A 233 -7.97 -13.30 5.71
CA LYS A 233 -8.26 -13.96 7.00
C LYS A 233 -7.04 -13.89 7.94
N ALA A 234 -5.85 -14.21 7.44
CA ALA A 234 -4.62 -14.12 8.22
C ALA A 234 -4.28 -12.66 8.60
N TYR A 235 -4.50 -11.70 7.70
CA TYR A 235 -4.37 -10.27 8.00
C TYR A 235 -5.32 -9.81 9.10
N GLU A 236 -6.57 -10.26 9.06
CA GLU A 236 -7.57 -9.93 10.08
C GLU A 236 -7.24 -10.55 11.43
N GLU A 237 -6.69 -11.77 11.46
CA GLU A 237 -6.16 -12.41 12.66
C GLU A 237 -5.00 -11.60 13.25
N ALA A 238 -4.04 -11.18 12.43
CA ALA A 238 -2.93 -10.33 12.85
C ALA A 238 -3.41 -8.96 13.38
N ARG A 239 -4.40 -8.34 12.73
CA ARG A 239 -5.00 -7.08 13.17
C ARG A 239 -5.69 -7.23 14.53
N LYS A 240 -6.51 -8.25 14.71
CA LYS A 240 -7.18 -8.55 15.99
C LYS A 240 -6.16 -8.82 17.10
N TYR A 241 -5.11 -9.58 16.78
CA TYR A 241 -4.01 -9.82 17.71
C TYR A 241 -3.33 -8.51 18.13
N ALA A 242 -3.00 -7.64 17.19
CA ALA A 242 -2.39 -6.34 17.46
C ALA A 242 -3.26 -5.44 18.36
N LEU A 243 -4.58 -5.44 18.17
CA LEU A 243 -5.53 -4.68 18.98
C LEU A 243 -5.62 -5.17 20.43
N THR A 244 -5.53 -6.48 20.64
CA THR A 244 -5.70 -7.11 21.96
C THR A 244 -4.39 -7.31 22.71
N ASN A 245 -3.25 -7.28 22.02
CA ASN A 245 -1.92 -7.54 22.59
C ASN A 245 -0.95 -6.37 22.33
N LYS A 246 -1.26 -5.21 22.87
CA LYS A 246 -0.53 -3.95 22.59
C LYS A 246 0.96 -4.01 22.94
N ASP A 247 1.32 -4.69 24.03
CA ASP A 247 2.72 -4.84 24.43
C ASP A 247 3.50 -5.73 23.45
N GLU A 248 2.86 -6.80 22.94
CA GLU A 248 3.47 -7.64 21.91
C GLU A 248 3.58 -6.91 20.58
N LEU A 249 2.57 -6.12 20.19
CA LEU A 249 2.65 -5.22 19.04
C LEU A 249 3.87 -4.31 19.16
N LYS A 250 4.03 -3.61 20.30
CA LYS A 250 5.17 -2.73 20.54
C LYS A 250 6.50 -3.48 20.43
N LYS A 251 6.63 -4.65 21.07
CA LYS A 251 7.84 -5.48 20.97
C LYS A 251 8.16 -5.89 19.54
N THR A 252 7.16 -6.32 18.78
CA THR A 252 7.31 -6.66 17.35
C THR A 252 7.82 -5.46 16.57
N LEU A 253 7.21 -4.28 16.75
CA LEU A 253 7.63 -3.06 16.04
C LEU A 253 9.08 -2.68 16.39
N VAL A 254 9.47 -2.68 17.68
CA VAL A 254 10.86 -2.44 18.12
C VAL A 254 11.81 -3.44 17.46
N ALA A 255 11.45 -4.73 17.44
CA ALA A 255 12.29 -5.77 16.87
C ALA A 255 12.57 -5.58 15.37
N TYR A 256 11.56 -5.15 14.60
CA TYR A 256 11.68 -4.94 13.16
C TYR A 256 12.27 -3.58 12.77
N THR A 257 11.93 -2.52 13.50
CA THR A 257 12.36 -1.16 13.17
C THR A 257 13.72 -0.81 13.75
N LYS A 258 14.13 -1.48 14.86
CA LYS A 258 15.30 -1.16 15.68
C LYS A 258 15.22 0.24 16.33
N LEU A 259 14.04 0.80 16.42
CA LEU A 259 13.77 2.08 17.06
C LEU A 259 13.42 1.85 18.55
N SER A 260 13.58 2.90 19.35
CA SER A 260 13.31 2.85 20.79
C SER A 260 11.81 2.69 21.11
N ASP A 261 11.52 2.18 22.30
CA ASP A 261 10.15 2.07 22.82
C ASP A 261 9.39 3.40 22.73
N ALA A 262 10.03 4.52 23.10
CA ALA A 262 9.44 5.84 23.06
C ALA A 262 9.04 6.28 21.63
N VAL A 263 9.83 5.92 20.63
CA VAL A 263 9.52 6.19 19.23
C VAL A 263 8.31 5.38 18.77
N ILE A 264 8.28 4.08 19.13
CA ILE A 264 7.15 3.21 18.77
C ILE A 264 5.86 3.65 19.48
N GLU A 265 5.93 4.05 20.74
CA GLU A 265 4.79 4.63 21.45
C GLU A 265 4.26 5.87 20.72
N ARG A 266 5.15 6.79 20.32
CA ARG A 266 4.79 7.98 19.53
C ARG A 266 4.11 7.64 18.21
N GLN A 267 4.58 6.64 17.47
CA GLN A 267 3.93 6.13 16.27
C GLN A 267 2.53 5.58 16.57
N LEU A 268 2.40 4.74 17.61
CA LEU A 268 1.15 4.08 17.94
C LEU A 268 0.07 5.03 18.46
N GLU A 269 0.43 6.14 19.13
CA GLU A 269 -0.51 7.19 19.56
C GLU A 269 -1.35 7.77 18.41
N ARG A 270 -0.84 7.72 17.18
CA ARG A 270 -1.49 8.26 15.97
C ARG A 270 -1.76 7.20 14.90
N THR A 271 -1.79 5.93 15.31
CA THR A 271 -2.12 4.80 14.43
C THR A 271 -3.35 4.07 14.92
N GLU A 272 -4.41 4.06 14.12
CA GLU A 272 -5.66 3.34 14.40
C GLU A 272 -5.72 2.07 13.56
N LEU A 273 -6.05 0.92 14.19
CA LEU A 273 -6.12 -0.41 13.57
C LEU A 273 -7.54 -1.01 13.60
N THR A 274 -8.57 -0.22 13.92
CA THR A 274 -9.94 -0.73 14.14
C THR A 274 -10.70 -1.04 12.85
N HIS A 275 -10.26 -0.48 11.71
CA HIS A 275 -10.89 -0.67 10.41
C HIS A 275 -10.18 -1.75 9.59
N SER A 276 -10.98 -2.55 8.87
CA SER A 276 -10.47 -3.60 7.96
C SER A 276 -11.10 -3.56 6.58
N ASN A 277 -12.30 -3.02 6.44
CA ASN A 277 -13.03 -2.96 5.17
C ASN A 277 -12.88 -1.61 4.48
N ILE A 278 -12.79 -1.63 3.14
CA ILE A 278 -12.86 -0.41 2.33
C ILE A 278 -14.33 -0.03 2.16
N GLY A 279 -14.74 0.98 2.90
CA GLY A 279 -16.07 1.57 2.82
C GLY A 279 -16.08 2.93 2.12
N GLN A 280 -17.18 3.67 2.27
CA GLN A 280 -17.34 5.00 1.67
C GLN A 280 -16.31 6.02 2.20
N PRO A 281 -15.97 6.06 3.52
CA PRO A 281 -14.97 7.00 4.03
C PRO A 281 -13.59 6.88 3.35
N GLN A 282 -13.14 5.64 3.04
CA GLN A 282 -11.89 5.40 2.34
C GLN A 282 -11.97 5.87 0.89
N VAL A 283 -13.07 5.55 0.21
CA VAL A 283 -13.34 6.01 -1.18
C VAL A 283 -13.30 7.53 -1.24
N ASP A 284 -14.00 8.22 -0.34
CA ASP A 284 -14.08 9.67 -0.33
C ASP A 284 -12.73 10.33 -0.08
N THR A 285 -11.94 9.79 0.85
CA THR A 285 -10.59 10.30 1.16
C THR A 285 -9.65 10.13 -0.03
N ILE A 286 -9.65 8.96 -0.67
CA ILE A 286 -8.82 8.66 -1.84
C ILE A 286 -9.23 9.55 -3.04
N LEU A 287 -10.54 9.72 -3.26
CA LEU A 287 -11.06 10.59 -4.30
C LEU A 287 -10.66 12.04 -4.07
N ALA A 288 -10.85 12.55 -2.85
CA ALA A 288 -10.49 13.93 -2.50
C ALA A 288 -8.98 14.18 -2.73
N ALA A 289 -8.12 13.23 -2.35
CA ALA A 289 -6.70 13.31 -2.62
C ALA A 289 -6.40 13.31 -4.12
N GLY A 290 -7.05 12.44 -4.90
CA GLY A 290 -6.90 12.38 -6.35
C GLY A 290 -7.32 13.67 -7.06
N LEU A 291 -8.45 14.27 -6.66
CA LEU A 291 -8.91 15.55 -7.20
C LEU A 291 -7.97 16.71 -6.87
N ALA A 292 -7.42 16.74 -5.63
CA ALA A 292 -6.42 17.74 -5.24
C ALA A 292 -5.15 17.60 -6.09
N LEU A 293 -4.69 16.37 -6.34
CA LEU A 293 -3.53 16.11 -7.22
C LEU A 293 -3.78 16.50 -8.68
N GLN A 294 -5.02 16.34 -9.17
CA GLN A 294 -5.40 16.79 -10.49
C GLN A 294 -5.37 18.33 -10.58
N GLN A 295 -5.89 19.03 -9.57
CA GLN A 295 -5.80 20.49 -9.49
C GLN A 295 -4.35 20.99 -9.41
N ALA A 296 -3.46 20.22 -8.75
CA ALA A 296 -2.03 20.53 -8.66
C ALA A 296 -1.24 20.20 -9.95
N GLY A 297 -1.89 19.59 -10.95
CA GLY A 297 -1.25 19.18 -12.21
C GLY A 297 -0.37 17.92 -12.09
N VAL A 298 -0.47 17.17 -10.98
CA VAL A 298 0.21 15.89 -10.80
C VAL A 298 -0.54 14.77 -11.55
N ILE A 299 -1.87 14.83 -11.56
CA ILE A 299 -2.73 14.00 -12.40
C ILE A 299 -3.20 14.86 -13.57
N THR A 300 -3.20 14.32 -14.78
CA THR A 300 -3.61 15.06 -15.98
C THR A 300 -5.09 15.45 -15.95
N PRO A 301 -5.47 16.62 -16.48
CA PRO A 301 -6.84 17.14 -16.38
C PRO A 301 -7.92 16.25 -17.05
N ASP A 302 -7.55 15.46 -18.05
CA ASP A 302 -8.42 14.55 -18.77
C ASP A 302 -8.66 13.20 -18.05
N THR A 303 -7.93 12.93 -16.96
CA THR A 303 -8.13 11.72 -16.17
C THR A 303 -9.45 11.75 -15.42
N ASN A 304 -10.30 10.75 -15.61
CA ASN A 304 -11.47 10.58 -14.76
C ASN A 304 -11.08 9.92 -13.41
N VAL A 305 -10.79 10.77 -12.42
CA VAL A 305 -10.34 10.34 -11.10
C VAL A 305 -11.38 9.44 -10.41
N ARG A 306 -12.67 9.71 -10.54
CA ARG A 306 -13.73 8.88 -9.97
C ARG A 306 -13.69 7.47 -10.54
N THR A 307 -13.66 7.35 -11.87
CA THR A 307 -13.55 6.04 -12.53
C THR A 307 -12.30 5.29 -12.12
N ALA A 308 -11.17 5.99 -11.94
CA ALA A 308 -9.92 5.38 -11.47
C ALA A 308 -10.07 4.82 -10.05
N VAL A 309 -10.70 5.56 -9.12
CA VAL A 309 -11.00 5.09 -7.76
C VAL A 309 -11.92 3.88 -7.78
N ASP A 310 -13.01 3.93 -8.55
CA ASP A 310 -13.96 2.82 -8.65
C ASP A 310 -13.30 1.57 -9.25
N SER A 311 -12.38 1.74 -10.18
CA SER A 311 -11.61 0.64 -10.77
C SER A 311 -10.52 0.09 -9.84
N LEU A 312 -10.01 0.90 -8.92
CA LEU A 312 -8.99 0.50 -7.94
C LEU A 312 -9.56 -0.41 -6.86
N ILE A 313 -10.76 -0.09 -6.36
CA ILE A 313 -11.32 -0.73 -5.17
C ILE A 313 -12.09 -1.99 -5.55
N ASP A 314 -11.76 -3.11 -4.93
CA ASP A 314 -12.49 -4.38 -5.10
C ASP A 314 -13.17 -4.81 -3.80
N ARG A 315 -14.46 -4.53 -3.70
CA ARG A 315 -15.27 -4.83 -2.52
C ARG A 315 -15.70 -6.30 -2.41
N ARG A 316 -15.45 -7.13 -3.43
CA ARG A 316 -15.77 -8.57 -3.39
C ARG A 316 -15.02 -9.30 -2.28
N PHE A 317 -13.89 -8.74 -1.87
CA PHE A 317 -13.04 -9.28 -0.81
C PHE A 317 -13.33 -8.66 0.57
N ALA A 318 -14.35 -7.81 0.70
CA ALA A 318 -14.71 -7.25 2.01
C ALA A 318 -14.94 -8.41 3.01
N THR A 319 -14.25 -8.36 4.14
CA THR A 319 -14.48 -9.31 5.23
C THR A 319 -15.87 -9.05 5.80
N ALA A 320 -16.70 -10.11 5.88
CA ALA A 320 -17.98 -9.97 6.56
C ALA A 320 -17.71 -9.49 8.00
N SER A 321 -18.26 -8.32 8.35
CA SER A 321 -18.25 -7.83 9.75
C SER A 321 -18.99 -8.86 10.59
N ARG A 322 -18.29 -9.71 11.33
CA ARG A 322 -18.82 -10.58 12.37
C ARG A 322 -18.48 -10.00 13.72
#